data_9293272e2f1b8d1a43bf36685d819a08
#
_entry.id   9293272e2f1b8d1a43bf36685d819a08
#
_cell.length_a   1.000
_cell.length_b   1.000
_cell.length_c   1.000
_cell.angle_alpha   90.00
_cell.angle_beta   90.00
_cell.angle_gamma   90.00
#
_symmetry.space_group_name_H-M   'P 1'
#
loop_
_entity.id
_entity.type
_entity.pdbx_description
1 polymer ?
#
loop_
_entity_poly.entity_id
_entity_poly.type
_entity_poly.pdbx_seq_one_letter_code
_entity_poly.pdbx_strand_id
1 'polypeptide(L)'
;MDYSQTEKFLRGVNLYAHYGISGITSSWYCACSIGLPNMNPTDKKTTALALQEQPLDTEKLLLDRLNNSSTSEDYFRWMLFVVGFYRGINKIDAATELLEGFIKIARDIEQSAHCYLALGQMATDEQRHEDALKHFTLALELAPKKRKVRYVLQNNIAYCLNTLSRFEEGEKYCRQAIEIDWTRASGYRNLGISLNGQGNVLGAAWALAEAVRADTTDNRAAAILEKLISLQPILAIQCPWITQALAADFKTNPDILLI
;
A
#
# COMPACT_ATOMS: atom_id res chain seq x y z
N MET A 1 18.18 -10.40 -17.58
CA MET A 1 16.84 -9.80 -17.80
C MET A 1 16.89 -8.38 -17.28
N ASP A 2 16.66 -7.44 -18.17
CA ASP A 2 16.97 -6.02 -17.94
C ASP A 2 15.98 -5.36 -16.98
N TYR A 3 16.40 -5.10 -15.75
CA TYR A 3 15.67 -4.38 -14.72
C TYR A 3 15.25 -2.96 -15.17
N SER A 4 15.96 -2.38 -16.15
CA SER A 4 15.72 -1.03 -16.67
C SER A 4 14.36 -0.87 -17.38
N GLN A 5 13.84 -1.93 -17.98
CA GLN A 5 12.57 -1.91 -18.70
C GLN A 5 11.35 -2.00 -17.76
N THR A 6 11.50 -2.70 -16.63
CA THR A 6 10.46 -2.76 -15.60
C THR A 6 10.35 -1.42 -14.88
N GLU A 7 11.48 -0.75 -14.66
CA GLU A 7 11.53 0.60 -14.08
C GLU A 7 10.95 1.65 -15.04
N LYS A 8 11.18 1.54 -16.35
CA LYS A 8 10.56 2.41 -17.37
C LYS A 8 9.05 2.22 -17.47
N PHE A 9 8.56 0.97 -17.33
CA PHE A 9 7.12 0.70 -17.25
C PHE A 9 6.49 1.34 -16.01
N LEU A 10 7.15 1.21 -14.86
CA LEU A 10 6.70 1.80 -13.60
C LEU A 10 6.79 3.34 -13.62
N ARG A 11 7.78 3.92 -14.31
CA ARG A 11 7.89 5.37 -14.55
C ARG A 11 6.85 5.89 -15.57
N GLY A 12 6.46 5.08 -16.55
CA GLY A 12 5.38 5.40 -17.50
C GLY A 12 4.03 5.55 -16.81
N VAL A 13 3.75 4.72 -15.81
CA VAL A 13 2.56 4.86 -14.94
C VAL A 13 2.63 6.14 -14.09
N ASN A 14 3.82 6.60 -13.73
CA ASN A 14 4.04 7.87 -13.01
C ASN A 14 3.84 9.12 -13.90
N LEU A 15 3.88 9.00 -15.23
CA LEU A 15 3.64 10.13 -16.15
C LEU A 15 2.17 10.59 -16.13
N TYR A 16 1.21 9.74 -15.77
CA TYR A 16 -0.17 10.16 -15.53
C TYR A 16 -0.32 11.09 -14.30
N ALA A 17 0.58 11.01 -13.34
CA ALA A 17 0.64 11.96 -12.21
C ALA A 17 1.01 13.40 -12.65
N HIS A 18 1.65 13.56 -13.80
CA HIS A 18 2.02 14.87 -14.37
C HIS A 18 0.86 15.61 -15.06
N TYR A 19 -0.24 14.91 -15.35
CA TYR A 19 -1.44 15.50 -15.96
C TYR A 19 -2.54 15.85 -14.96
N GLY A 20 -2.20 16.09 -13.70
CA GLY A 20 -3.10 16.69 -12.72
C GLY A 20 -4.07 15.71 -12.01
N ILE A 21 -3.87 14.41 -12.14
CA ILE A 21 -4.61 13.41 -11.36
C ILE A 21 -3.78 13.09 -10.11
N SER A 22 -3.85 13.99 -9.14
CA SER A 22 -3.19 13.87 -7.84
C SER A 22 -3.93 12.86 -6.96
N GLY A 23 -3.57 11.61 -6.99
CA GLY A 23 -4.17 10.61 -6.10
C GLY A 23 -3.73 9.15 -6.34
N ILE A 24 -3.06 8.86 -7.44
CA ILE A 24 -2.83 7.47 -7.89
C ILE A 24 -1.54 6.84 -7.30
N THR A 25 -0.72 7.58 -6.55
CA THR A 25 0.71 7.31 -6.45
C THR A 25 1.16 6.21 -5.49
N SER A 26 0.44 5.86 -4.44
CA SER A 26 0.95 4.85 -3.49
C SER A 26 0.15 3.54 -3.44
N SER A 27 -1.15 3.60 -3.67
CA SER A 27 -2.04 2.44 -3.59
C SER A 27 -1.88 1.49 -4.78
N TRP A 28 -1.64 2.03 -5.98
CA TRP A 28 -1.44 1.24 -7.21
C TRP A 28 -0.16 0.40 -7.16
N TYR A 29 0.91 0.96 -6.61
CA TYR A 29 2.18 0.26 -6.42
C TYR A 29 2.03 -0.97 -5.52
N CYS A 30 1.18 -0.90 -4.50
CA CYS A 30 0.96 -2.01 -3.59
C CYS A 30 0.13 -3.13 -4.24
N ALA A 31 -0.93 -2.81 -4.99
CA ALA A 31 -1.77 -3.80 -5.66
C ALA A 31 -1.02 -4.51 -6.81
N CYS A 32 -0.31 -3.77 -7.67
CA CYS A 32 0.47 -4.33 -8.77
C CYS A 32 1.69 -5.13 -8.30
N SER A 33 2.36 -4.71 -7.24
CA SER A 33 3.54 -5.41 -6.73
C SER A 33 3.22 -6.75 -6.04
N ILE A 34 1.95 -6.99 -5.66
CA ILE A 34 1.53 -8.24 -5.03
C ILE A 34 1.27 -9.35 -6.06
N GLY A 35 0.93 -9.02 -7.33
CA GLY A 35 0.45 -9.98 -8.32
C GLY A 35 1.26 -10.16 -9.61
N LEU A 36 2.39 -9.46 -9.84
CA LEU A 36 3.05 -9.36 -11.15
C LEU A 36 4.41 -10.07 -11.33
N PRO A 37 4.75 -11.21 -10.71
CA PRO A 37 6.07 -11.81 -10.97
C PRO A 37 6.25 -12.38 -12.38
N ASN A 38 5.18 -12.74 -13.13
CA ASN A 38 5.27 -13.62 -14.30
C ASN A 38 4.57 -13.13 -15.58
N MET A 39 4.45 -11.83 -15.83
CA MET A 39 4.03 -11.38 -17.16
C MET A 39 5.11 -11.63 -18.21
N ASN A 40 4.71 -12.19 -19.36
CA ASN A 40 5.64 -12.30 -20.46
C ASN A 40 6.02 -10.90 -21.03
N PRO A 41 7.17 -10.74 -21.70
CA PRO A 41 7.63 -9.46 -22.22
C PRO A 41 6.66 -8.80 -23.21
N THR A 42 5.89 -9.58 -23.96
CA THR A 42 4.91 -9.12 -24.94
C THR A 42 3.72 -8.46 -24.25
N ASP A 43 3.20 -9.06 -23.18
CA ASP A 43 2.08 -8.51 -22.42
C ASP A 43 2.47 -7.21 -21.72
N LYS A 44 3.71 -7.13 -21.19
CA LYS A 44 4.26 -5.89 -20.59
C LYS A 44 4.34 -4.75 -21.61
N LYS A 45 4.82 -5.05 -22.83
CA LYS A 45 4.97 -4.07 -23.90
C LYS A 45 3.61 -3.59 -24.42
N THR A 46 2.67 -4.49 -24.60
CA THR A 46 1.32 -4.20 -25.08
C THR A 46 0.55 -3.33 -24.10
N THR A 47 0.62 -3.65 -22.81
CA THR A 47 -0.03 -2.88 -21.75
C THR A 47 0.60 -1.48 -21.59
N ALA A 48 1.92 -1.37 -21.71
CA ALA A 48 2.62 -0.09 -21.62
C ALA A 48 2.31 0.85 -22.81
N LEU A 49 2.22 0.32 -24.02
CA LEU A 49 1.88 1.10 -25.23
C LEU A 49 0.42 1.57 -25.20
N ALA A 50 -0.51 0.70 -24.78
CA ALA A 50 -1.92 1.01 -24.72
C ALA A 50 -2.25 2.10 -23.69
N LEU A 51 -1.51 2.18 -22.58
CA LEU A 51 -1.67 3.22 -21.57
C LEU A 51 -1.18 4.61 -22.06
N GLN A 52 -0.37 4.66 -23.13
CA GLN A 52 0.23 5.91 -23.63
C GLN A 52 -0.60 6.62 -24.72
N GLU A 53 -1.43 5.89 -25.46
CA GLU A 53 -1.94 6.48 -26.72
C GLU A 53 -3.45 6.76 -26.79
N GLN A 54 -4.33 5.95 -26.22
CA GLN A 54 -5.79 6.27 -26.19
C GLN A 54 -6.55 5.43 -25.14
N PRO A 55 -7.37 6.03 -24.24
CA PRO A 55 -8.10 5.29 -23.20
C PRO A 55 -9.13 4.25 -23.73
N LEU A 56 -9.81 4.56 -24.85
CA LEU A 56 -10.82 3.68 -25.44
C LEU A 56 -10.20 2.40 -26.04
N ASP A 57 -9.05 2.54 -26.72
CA ASP A 57 -8.34 1.39 -27.29
C ASP A 57 -7.72 0.52 -26.18
N THR A 58 -7.27 1.16 -25.08
CA THR A 58 -6.77 0.46 -23.91
C THR A 58 -7.86 -0.36 -23.23
N GLU A 59 -9.04 0.21 -22.98
CA GLU A 59 -10.17 -0.51 -22.39
C GLU A 59 -10.54 -1.73 -23.21
N LYS A 60 -10.70 -1.56 -24.53
CA LYS A 60 -11.03 -2.64 -25.43
C LYS A 60 -9.98 -3.75 -25.40
N LEU A 61 -8.70 -3.39 -25.46
CA LEU A 61 -7.61 -4.37 -25.42
C LEU A 61 -7.60 -5.15 -24.10
N LEU A 62 -7.77 -4.48 -22.96
CA LEU A 62 -7.80 -5.13 -21.65
C LEU A 62 -9.00 -6.07 -21.50
N LEU A 63 -10.18 -5.66 -21.97
CA LEU A 63 -11.38 -6.49 -21.98
C LEU A 63 -11.24 -7.69 -22.95
N ASP A 64 -10.64 -7.51 -24.12
CA ASP A 64 -10.35 -8.59 -25.04
C ASP A 64 -9.41 -9.64 -24.40
N ARG A 65 -8.38 -9.18 -23.68
CA ARG A 65 -7.47 -10.07 -22.94
C ARG A 65 -8.17 -10.80 -21.79
N LEU A 66 -9.01 -10.10 -21.05
CA LEU A 66 -9.82 -10.68 -19.98
C LEU A 66 -10.74 -11.78 -20.53
N ASN A 67 -11.50 -11.48 -21.60
CA ASN A 67 -12.47 -12.39 -22.19
C ASN A 67 -11.83 -13.62 -22.88
N ASN A 68 -10.61 -13.47 -23.38
CA ASN A 68 -9.86 -14.56 -24.02
C ASN A 68 -8.89 -15.27 -23.05
N SER A 69 -9.06 -15.09 -21.75
CA SER A 69 -8.25 -15.78 -20.74
C SER A 69 -8.51 -17.27 -20.76
N SER A 70 -7.45 -18.08 -20.83
CA SER A 70 -7.53 -19.54 -20.95
C SER A 70 -7.62 -20.25 -19.59
N THR A 71 -7.21 -19.57 -18.51
CA THR A 71 -7.19 -20.11 -17.14
C THR A 71 -7.82 -19.14 -16.15
N SER A 72 -8.29 -19.65 -15.01
CA SER A 72 -8.80 -18.82 -13.91
C SER A 72 -7.74 -17.86 -13.38
N GLU A 73 -6.46 -18.26 -13.37
CA GLU A 73 -5.36 -17.41 -12.93
C GLU A 73 -5.09 -16.27 -13.93
N ASP A 74 -5.15 -16.55 -15.23
CA ASP A 74 -5.02 -15.52 -16.27
C ASP A 74 -6.19 -14.54 -16.21
N TYR A 75 -7.42 -15.05 -16.05
CA TYR A 75 -8.60 -14.21 -15.90
C TYR A 75 -8.46 -13.28 -14.70
N PHE A 76 -8.09 -13.81 -13.53
CA PHE A 76 -7.87 -13.02 -12.32
C PHE A 76 -6.81 -11.93 -12.52
N ARG A 77 -5.71 -12.28 -13.17
CA ARG A 77 -4.64 -11.33 -13.46
C ARG A 77 -5.11 -10.19 -14.37
N TRP A 78 -5.78 -10.51 -15.48
CA TRP A 78 -6.30 -9.50 -16.41
C TRP A 78 -7.40 -8.67 -15.76
N MET A 79 -8.25 -9.27 -14.95
CA MET A 79 -9.26 -8.56 -14.16
C MET A 79 -8.61 -7.49 -13.28
N LEU A 80 -7.54 -7.81 -12.56
CA LEU A 80 -6.83 -6.82 -11.75
C LEU A 80 -6.23 -5.67 -12.59
N PHE A 81 -5.82 -5.93 -13.84
CA PHE A 81 -5.40 -4.87 -14.76
C PHE A 81 -6.56 -3.97 -15.16
N VAL A 82 -7.71 -4.55 -15.52
CA VAL A 82 -8.92 -3.79 -15.84
C VAL A 82 -9.35 -2.94 -14.64
N VAL A 83 -9.37 -3.50 -13.45
CA VAL A 83 -9.66 -2.78 -12.21
C VAL A 83 -8.69 -1.60 -12.01
N GLY A 84 -7.41 -1.84 -12.18
CA GLY A 84 -6.39 -0.79 -12.09
C GLY A 84 -6.61 0.32 -13.12
N PHE A 85 -6.92 -0.04 -14.35
CA PHE A 85 -7.23 0.90 -15.43
C PHE A 85 -8.49 1.72 -15.09
N TYR A 86 -9.57 1.07 -14.66
CA TYR A 86 -10.82 1.76 -14.29
C TYR A 86 -10.62 2.74 -13.13
N ARG A 87 -9.85 2.36 -12.12
CA ARG A 87 -9.45 3.30 -11.05
C ARG A 87 -8.68 4.50 -11.62
N GLY A 88 -7.76 4.26 -12.55
CA GLY A 88 -6.96 5.30 -13.19
C GLY A 88 -7.77 6.32 -13.99
N ILE A 89 -8.89 5.91 -14.58
CA ILE A 89 -9.81 6.78 -15.34
C ILE A 89 -11.07 7.18 -14.56
N ASN A 90 -11.06 6.96 -13.24
CA ASN A 90 -12.15 7.28 -12.32
C ASN A 90 -13.49 6.57 -12.59
N LYS A 91 -13.47 5.38 -13.22
CA LYS A 91 -14.63 4.48 -13.37
C LYS A 91 -14.73 3.55 -12.14
N ILE A 92 -14.93 4.12 -10.96
CA ILE A 92 -14.87 3.39 -9.69
C ILE A 92 -15.97 2.32 -9.58
N ASP A 93 -17.20 2.64 -10.01
CA ASP A 93 -18.32 1.71 -9.97
C ASP A 93 -18.04 0.46 -10.82
N ALA A 94 -17.53 0.63 -12.04
CA ALA A 94 -17.18 -0.49 -12.91
C ALA A 94 -16.05 -1.37 -12.31
N ALA A 95 -15.07 -0.75 -11.66
CA ALA A 95 -14.03 -1.48 -10.93
C ALA A 95 -14.61 -2.29 -9.76
N THR A 96 -15.54 -1.70 -9.02
CA THR A 96 -16.22 -2.35 -7.88
C THR A 96 -17.07 -3.53 -8.36
N GLU A 97 -17.92 -3.33 -9.36
CA GLU A 97 -18.76 -4.39 -9.95
C GLU A 97 -17.93 -5.58 -10.43
N LEU A 98 -16.79 -5.32 -11.07
CA LEU A 98 -15.90 -6.37 -11.56
C LEU A 98 -15.30 -7.19 -10.41
N LEU A 99 -14.84 -6.54 -9.34
CA LEU A 99 -14.30 -7.20 -8.15
C LEU A 99 -15.37 -8.01 -7.41
N GLU A 100 -16.54 -7.41 -7.18
CA GLU A 100 -17.65 -8.09 -6.49
C GLU A 100 -18.21 -9.26 -7.32
N GLY A 101 -18.27 -9.09 -8.64
CA GLY A 101 -18.66 -10.17 -9.55
C GLY A 101 -17.70 -11.35 -9.47
N PHE A 102 -16.39 -11.07 -9.43
CA PHE A 102 -15.37 -12.10 -9.30
C PHE A 102 -15.42 -12.81 -7.94
N ILE A 103 -15.60 -12.08 -6.84
CA ILE A 103 -15.70 -12.68 -5.49
C ILE A 103 -16.79 -13.75 -5.43
N LYS A 104 -17.94 -13.54 -6.11
CA LYS A 104 -19.06 -14.49 -6.13
C LYS A 104 -18.72 -15.84 -6.79
N ILE A 105 -17.76 -15.86 -7.71
CA ILE A 105 -17.36 -17.04 -8.47
C ILE A 105 -15.99 -17.60 -8.11
N ALA A 106 -15.19 -16.82 -7.37
CA ALA A 106 -13.84 -17.20 -6.96
C ALA A 106 -13.85 -18.44 -6.07
N ARG A 107 -13.02 -19.43 -6.41
CA ARG A 107 -12.81 -20.64 -5.60
C ARG A 107 -11.51 -20.57 -4.80
N ASP A 108 -10.62 -19.66 -5.14
CA ASP A 108 -9.34 -19.47 -4.49
C ASP A 108 -9.45 -18.36 -3.43
N ILE A 109 -9.19 -18.74 -2.20
CA ILE A 109 -9.21 -17.84 -1.03
C ILE A 109 -8.23 -16.66 -1.21
N GLU A 110 -7.05 -16.89 -1.78
CA GLU A 110 -6.06 -15.84 -2.03
C GLU A 110 -6.58 -14.81 -3.04
N GLN A 111 -7.29 -15.26 -4.08
CA GLN A 111 -7.88 -14.37 -5.08
C GLN A 111 -9.01 -13.54 -4.47
N SER A 112 -9.89 -14.16 -3.67
CA SER A 112 -10.96 -13.45 -2.95
C SER A 112 -10.39 -12.42 -1.97
N ALA A 113 -9.35 -12.79 -1.21
CA ALA A 113 -8.69 -11.87 -0.28
C ALA A 113 -8.06 -10.67 -1.03
N HIS A 114 -7.50 -10.87 -2.23
CA HIS A 114 -6.99 -9.78 -3.04
C HIS A 114 -8.10 -8.85 -3.56
N CYS A 115 -9.27 -9.41 -3.93
CA CYS A 115 -10.41 -8.59 -4.35
C CYS A 115 -10.92 -7.71 -3.21
N TYR A 116 -11.11 -8.27 -2.01
CA TYR A 116 -11.48 -7.48 -0.83
C TYR A 116 -10.39 -6.47 -0.45
N LEU A 117 -9.11 -6.82 -0.58
CA LEU A 117 -8.02 -5.86 -0.39
C LEU A 117 -8.12 -4.69 -1.38
N ALA A 118 -8.42 -4.95 -2.65
CA ALA A 118 -8.59 -3.92 -3.67
C ALA A 118 -9.82 -3.03 -3.38
N LEU A 119 -10.96 -3.62 -2.99
CA LEU A 119 -12.16 -2.87 -2.58
C LEU A 119 -11.87 -1.97 -1.38
N GLY A 120 -11.18 -2.48 -0.36
CA GLY A 120 -10.77 -1.69 0.80
C GLY A 120 -9.84 -0.54 0.45
N GLN A 121 -8.90 -0.74 -0.48
CA GLN A 121 -8.03 0.33 -0.95
C GLN A 121 -8.80 1.41 -1.72
N MET A 122 -9.76 1.02 -2.58
CA MET A 122 -10.63 1.96 -3.28
C MET A 122 -11.47 2.79 -2.29
N ALA A 123 -12.06 2.16 -1.29
CA ALA A 123 -12.79 2.86 -0.24
C ALA A 123 -11.88 3.81 0.57
N THR A 124 -10.61 3.42 0.80
CA THR A 124 -9.61 4.29 1.45
C THR A 124 -9.29 5.52 0.61
N ASP A 125 -9.10 5.36 -0.70
CA ASP A 125 -8.82 6.46 -1.63
C ASP A 125 -9.99 7.48 -1.66
N GLU A 126 -11.22 6.99 -1.47
CA GLU A 126 -12.44 7.81 -1.34
C GLU A 126 -12.71 8.31 0.09
N GLN A 127 -11.77 8.11 1.01
CA GLN A 127 -11.87 8.48 2.44
C GLN A 127 -13.03 7.77 3.19
N ARG A 128 -13.60 6.71 2.64
CA ARG A 128 -14.63 5.88 3.26
C ARG A 128 -13.99 4.82 4.17
N HIS A 129 -13.37 5.28 5.28
CA HIS A 129 -12.53 4.44 6.12
C HIS A 129 -13.27 3.32 6.85
N GLU A 130 -14.55 3.51 7.21
CA GLU A 130 -15.37 2.43 7.79
C GLU A 130 -15.65 1.31 6.77
N ASP A 131 -15.94 1.67 5.52
CA ASP A 131 -16.15 0.67 4.47
C ASP A 131 -14.84 -0.03 4.10
N ALA A 132 -13.75 0.72 4.04
CA ALA A 132 -12.41 0.15 3.86
C ALA A 132 -12.08 -0.88 4.95
N LEU A 133 -12.36 -0.54 6.22
CA LEU A 133 -12.16 -1.43 7.36
C LEU A 133 -12.97 -2.73 7.22
N LYS A 134 -14.25 -2.66 6.80
CA LYS A 134 -15.07 -3.85 6.54
C LYS A 134 -14.44 -4.74 5.48
N HIS A 135 -14.02 -4.19 4.34
CA HIS A 135 -13.41 -4.97 3.27
C HIS A 135 -12.08 -5.59 3.69
N PHE A 136 -11.20 -4.86 4.38
CA PHE A 136 -9.95 -5.42 4.87
C PHE A 136 -10.15 -6.51 5.91
N THR A 137 -11.16 -6.36 6.78
CA THR A 137 -11.51 -7.38 7.78
C THR A 137 -12.01 -8.66 7.10
N LEU A 138 -12.93 -8.54 6.11
CA LEU A 138 -13.38 -9.68 5.31
C LEU A 138 -12.21 -10.40 4.61
N ALA A 139 -11.27 -9.62 4.03
CA ALA A 139 -10.07 -10.20 3.44
C ALA A 139 -9.20 -10.96 4.45
N LEU A 140 -9.08 -10.45 5.68
CA LEU A 140 -8.29 -11.07 6.74
C LEU A 140 -8.97 -12.34 7.30
N GLU A 141 -10.30 -12.33 7.43
CA GLU A 141 -11.12 -13.49 7.87
C GLU A 141 -11.00 -14.67 6.92
N LEU A 142 -10.73 -14.45 5.64
CA LEU A 142 -10.41 -15.50 4.68
C LEU A 142 -9.07 -16.21 5.00
N ALA A 143 -8.30 -15.70 5.95
CA ALA A 143 -7.02 -16.26 6.38
C ALA A 143 -6.02 -16.53 5.24
N PRO A 144 -5.69 -15.52 4.40
CA PRO A 144 -4.78 -15.69 3.28
C PRO A 144 -3.41 -16.16 3.78
N LYS A 145 -2.79 -17.10 3.03
CA LYS A 145 -1.51 -17.72 3.41
C LYS A 145 -0.30 -16.85 3.07
N LYS A 146 -0.42 -16.01 2.03
CA LYS A 146 0.69 -15.18 1.57
C LYS A 146 1.07 -14.14 2.63
N ARG A 147 2.28 -14.25 3.16
CA ARG A 147 2.83 -13.36 4.21
C ARG A 147 2.67 -11.87 3.84
N LYS A 148 2.96 -11.51 2.58
CA LYS A 148 2.84 -10.14 2.08
C LYS A 148 1.40 -9.62 2.12
N VAL A 149 0.41 -10.46 1.78
CA VAL A 149 -1.01 -10.09 1.82
C VAL A 149 -1.44 -9.83 3.26
N ARG A 150 -1.11 -10.73 4.18
CA ARG A 150 -1.41 -10.57 5.61
C ARG A 150 -0.81 -9.28 6.18
N TYR A 151 0.46 -8.98 5.86
CA TYR A 151 1.09 -7.73 6.27
C TYR A 151 0.29 -6.52 5.81
N VAL A 152 -0.05 -6.48 4.50
CA VAL A 152 -0.75 -5.34 3.91
C VAL A 152 -2.13 -5.16 4.54
N LEU A 153 -2.86 -6.26 4.79
CA LEU A 153 -4.17 -6.22 5.44
C LEU A 153 -4.06 -5.66 6.86
N GLN A 154 -3.16 -6.18 7.69
CA GLN A 154 -2.94 -5.71 9.06
C GLN A 154 -2.57 -4.20 9.07
N ASN A 155 -1.65 -3.81 8.20
CA ASN A 155 -1.22 -2.41 8.10
C ASN A 155 -2.34 -1.47 7.65
N ASN A 156 -3.19 -1.89 6.71
CA ASN A 156 -4.27 -1.07 6.19
C ASN A 156 -5.45 -0.98 7.18
N ILE A 157 -5.75 -2.06 7.90
CA ILE A 157 -6.70 -2.05 9.02
C ILE A 157 -6.23 -1.05 10.09
N ALA A 158 -4.95 -1.11 10.49
CA ALA A 158 -4.37 -0.17 11.44
C ALA A 158 -4.47 1.28 10.97
N TYR A 159 -4.20 1.53 9.70
CA TYR A 159 -4.35 2.85 9.08
C TYR A 159 -5.80 3.37 9.19
N CYS A 160 -6.78 2.56 8.81
CA CYS A 160 -8.20 2.93 8.91
C CYS A 160 -8.60 3.21 10.37
N LEU A 161 -8.22 2.34 11.30
CA LEU A 161 -8.51 2.52 12.72
C LEU A 161 -7.89 3.80 13.29
N ASN A 162 -6.65 4.12 12.92
CA ASN A 162 -5.99 5.36 13.33
C ASN A 162 -6.73 6.59 12.77
N THR A 163 -7.16 6.54 11.51
CA THR A 163 -7.93 7.63 10.89
C THR A 163 -9.29 7.83 11.56
N LEU A 164 -9.89 6.75 12.05
CA LEU A 164 -11.13 6.74 12.82
C LEU A 164 -10.92 7.03 14.31
N SER A 165 -9.70 7.38 14.73
CA SER A 165 -9.31 7.65 16.13
C SER A 165 -9.50 6.44 17.08
N ARG A 166 -9.54 5.23 16.55
CA ARG A 166 -9.60 3.96 17.29
C ARG A 166 -8.18 3.45 17.56
N PHE A 167 -7.41 4.24 18.31
CA PHE A 167 -5.95 4.09 18.41
C PHE A 167 -5.50 2.80 19.10
N GLU A 168 -6.21 2.36 20.16
CA GLU A 168 -5.86 1.12 20.87
C GLU A 168 -6.06 -0.13 19.99
N GLU A 169 -7.09 -0.10 19.17
CA GLU A 169 -7.31 -1.17 18.19
C GLU A 169 -6.27 -1.11 17.07
N GLY A 170 -5.99 0.11 16.57
CA GLY A 170 -4.97 0.35 15.56
C GLY A 170 -3.60 -0.18 15.99
N GLU A 171 -3.20 0.05 17.25
CA GLU A 171 -1.95 -0.45 17.82
C GLU A 171 -1.83 -1.98 17.70
N LYS A 172 -2.89 -2.72 18.01
CA LYS A 172 -2.88 -4.19 17.94
C LYS A 172 -2.54 -4.66 16.53
N TYR A 173 -3.18 -4.08 15.53
CA TYR A 173 -2.94 -4.42 14.12
C TYR A 173 -1.56 -3.96 13.63
N CYS A 174 -1.05 -2.82 14.09
CA CYS A 174 0.33 -2.39 13.80
C CYS A 174 1.34 -3.41 14.31
N ARG A 175 1.21 -3.87 15.55
CA ARG A 175 2.10 -4.86 16.14
C ARG A 175 2.06 -6.18 15.37
N GLN A 176 0.88 -6.65 14.99
CA GLN A 176 0.73 -7.84 14.14
C GLN A 176 1.37 -7.67 12.76
N ALA A 177 1.28 -6.49 12.15
CA ALA A 177 1.97 -6.20 10.89
C ALA A 177 3.50 -6.27 11.07
N ILE A 178 4.04 -5.68 12.13
CA ILE A 178 5.46 -5.69 12.46
C ILE A 178 5.96 -7.13 12.73
N GLU A 179 5.21 -7.95 13.44
CA GLU A 179 5.52 -9.37 13.65
C GLU A 179 5.63 -10.15 12.33
N ILE A 180 4.77 -9.82 11.35
CA ILE A 180 4.83 -10.43 10.03
C ILE A 180 6.07 -9.95 9.27
N ASP A 181 6.36 -8.64 9.27
CA ASP A 181 7.48 -8.07 8.53
C ASP A 181 7.99 -6.78 9.21
N TRP A 182 8.96 -6.96 10.10
CA TRP A 182 9.59 -5.87 10.86
C TRP A 182 10.48 -4.94 10.02
N THR A 183 10.80 -5.30 8.78
CA THR A 183 11.66 -4.48 7.90
C THR A 183 10.91 -3.34 7.23
N ARG A 184 9.59 -3.24 7.40
CA ARG A 184 8.73 -2.29 6.71
C ARG A 184 8.39 -1.08 7.58
N ALA A 185 8.79 0.10 7.11
CA ALA A 185 8.54 1.38 7.78
C ALA A 185 7.05 1.67 8.06
N SER A 186 6.14 1.23 7.18
CA SER A 186 4.72 1.57 7.31
C SER A 186 4.06 1.02 8.59
N GLY A 187 4.46 -0.18 9.04
CA GLY A 187 3.98 -0.76 10.29
C GLY A 187 4.36 0.08 11.50
N TYR A 188 5.63 0.47 11.59
CA TYR A 188 6.14 1.33 12.65
C TYR A 188 5.56 2.74 12.60
N ARG A 189 5.41 3.33 11.40
CA ARG A 189 4.79 4.64 11.24
C ARG A 189 3.35 4.65 11.77
N ASN A 190 2.54 3.66 11.38
CA ASN A 190 1.17 3.53 11.88
C ASN A 190 1.13 3.26 13.38
N LEU A 191 2.09 2.49 13.93
CA LEU A 191 2.23 2.28 15.38
C LEU A 191 2.52 3.60 16.10
N GLY A 192 3.41 4.43 15.54
CA GLY A 192 3.70 5.75 16.10
C GLY A 192 2.47 6.66 16.13
N ILE A 193 1.63 6.62 15.09
CA ILE A 193 0.36 7.36 15.06
C ILE A 193 -0.59 6.82 16.13
N SER A 194 -0.74 5.49 16.26
CA SER A 194 -1.60 4.87 17.28
C SER A 194 -1.17 5.27 18.71
N LEU A 195 0.12 5.15 19.00
CA LEU A 195 0.66 5.48 20.34
C LEU A 195 0.54 6.98 20.66
N ASN A 196 0.76 7.85 19.67
CA ASN A 196 0.55 9.29 19.86
C ASN A 196 -0.92 9.62 20.14
N GLY A 197 -1.85 8.99 19.43
CA GLY A 197 -3.29 9.17 19.66
C GLY A 197 -3.75 8.72 21.05
N GLN A 198 -3.05 7.76 21.66
CA GLN A 198 -3.26 7.30 23.03
C GLN A 198 -2.54 8.17 24.08
N GLY A 199 -1.77 9.20 23.68
CA GLY A 199 -0.96 10.02 24.56
C GLY A 199 0.37 9.38 24.98
N ASN A 200 0.72 8.20 24.45
CA ASN A 200 2.03 7.58 24.68
C ASN A 200 3.09 8.19 23.76
N VAL A 201 3.51 9.40 24.08
CA VAL A 201 4.39 10.22 23.23
C VAL A 201 5.77 9.59 23.05
N LEU A 202 6.33 9.02 24.12
CA LEU A 202 7.66 8.39 24.07
C LEU A 202 7.63 7.12 23.20
N GLY A 203 6.61 6.30 23.34
CA GLY A 203 6.39 5.14 22.48
C GLY A 203 6.18 5.53 21.03
N ALA A 204 5.44 6.62 20.78
CA ALA A 204 5.23 7.16 19.44
C ALA A 204 6.55 7.61 18.79
N ALA A 205 7.37 8.35 19.55
CA ALA A 205 8.67 8.80 19.08
C ALA A 205 9.60 7.62 18.72
N TRP A 206 9.63 6.59 19.58
CA TRP A 206 10.36 5.36 19.29
C TRP A 206 9.88 4.70 17.99
N ALA A 207 8.58 4.45 17.84
CA ALA A 207 8.05 3.79 16.67
C ALA A 207 8.31 4.60 15.38
N LEU A 208 8.20 5.93 15.43
CA LEU A 208 8.50 6.78 14.29
C LEU A 208 10.00 6.77 13.94
N ALA A 209 10.89 6.73 14.92
CA ALA A 209 12.32 6.59 14.68
C ALA A 209 12.64 5.23 14.02
N GLU A 210 12.01 4.14 14.45
CA GLU A 210 12.15 2.83 13.78
C GLU A 210 11.61 2.87 12.34
N ALA A 211 10.52 3.60 12.08
CA ALA A 211 10.04 3.79 10.72
C ALA A 211 11.05 4.53 9.83
N VAL A 212 11.69 5.58 10.35
CA VAL A 212 12.74 6.33 9.64
C VAL A 212 13.95 5.42 9.35
N ARG A 213 14.33 4.55 10.29
CA ARG A 213 15.41 3.58 10.10
C ARG A 213 15.07 2.55 9.03
N ALA A 214 13.85 2.01 9.05
CA ALA A 214 13.41 0.97 8.13
C ALA A 214 13.32 1.47 6.67
N ASP A 215 13.04 2.77 6.48
CA ASP A 215 13.03 3.40 5.15
C ASP A 215 13.46 4.86 5.23
N THR A 216 14.73 5.10 4.98
CA THR A 216 15.33 6.45 4.99
C THR A 216 14.86 7.33 3.81
N THR A 217 14.16 6.77 2.83
CA THR A 217 13.62 7.50 1.68
C THR A 217 12.17 7.95 1.89
N ASP A 218 11.44 7.35 2.85
CA ASP A 218 10.08 7.74 3.21
C ASP A 218 10.09 8.89 4.23
N ASN A 219 9.94 10.12 3.76
CA ASN A 219 9.94 11.30 4.61
C ASN A 219 8.68 11.44 5.50
N ARG A 220 7.66 10.59 5.35
CA ARG A 220 6.40 10.71 6.10
C ARG A 220 6.60 10.46 7.60
N ALA A 221 7.37 9.43 7.96
CA ALA A 221 7.66 9.14 9.36
C ALA A 221 8.52 10.24 9.99
N ALA A 222 9.54 10.73 9.27
CA ALA A 222 10.39 11.82 9.69
C ALA A 222 9.57 13.10 9.96
N ALA A 223 8.68 13.49 9.05
CA ALA A 223 7.83 14.67 9.21
C ALA A 223 6.92 14.58 10.45
N ILE A 224 6.36 13.41 10.74
CA ILE A 224 5.55 13.20 11.95
C ILE A 224 6.41 13.29 13.20
N LEU A 225 7.61 12.71 13.19
CA LEU A 225 8.55 12.73 14.30
C LEU A 225 9.04 14.16 14.57
N GLU A 226 9.40 14.92 13.56
CA GLU A 226 9.78 16.34 13.67
C GLU A 226 8.66 17.18 14.29
N LYS A 227 7.42 16.97 13.84
CA LYS A 227 6.25 17.63 14.41
C LYS A 227 6.07 17.26 15.88
N LEU A 228 6.25 15.99 16.25
CA LEU A 228 6.15 15.53 17.63
C LEU A 228 7.18 16.21 18.53
N ILE A 229 8.44 16.30 18.07
CA ILE A 229 9.53 17.00 18.78
C ILE A 229 9.22 18.50 18.91
N SER A 230 8.71 19.13 17.85
CA SER A 230 8.36 20.57 17.90
C SER A 230 7.27 20.88 18.92
N LEU A 231 6.33 19.97 19.12
CA LEU A 231 5.26 20.10 20.12
C LEU A 231 5.74 19.76 21.55
N GLN A 232 6.75 18.91 21.66
CA GLN A 232 7.31 18.45 22.93
C GLN A 232 8.86 18.47 22.91
N PRO A 233 9.49 19.66 22.97
CA PRO A 233 10.96 19.79 22.84
C PRO A 233 11.76 19.03 23.88
N ILE A 234 11.16 18.73 25.04
CA ILE A 234 11.78 17.93 26.10
C ILE A 234 12.21 16.53 25.63
N LEU A 235 11.52 15.97 24.63
CA LEU A 235 11.86 14.66 24.04
C LEU A 235 13.26 14.66 23.42
N ALA A 236 13.64 15.74 22.74
CA ALA A 236 14.96 15.86 22.13
C ALA A 236 16.09 15.88 23.19
N ILE A 237 15.79 16.42 24.39
CA ILE A 237 16.74 16.50 25.50
C ILE A 237 16.83 15.14 26.22
N GLN A 238 15.68 14.53 26.52
CA GLN A 238 15.62 13.29 27.30
C GLN A 238 15.98 12.06 26.46
N CYS A 239 15.78 12.11 25.16
CA CYS A 239 15.96 10.99 24.23
C CYS A 239 16.78 11.42 23.01
N PRO A 240 18.10 11.60 23.14
CA PRO A 240 18.97 12.03 22.02
C PRO A 240 18.89 11.14 20.79
N TRP A 241 18.58 9.85 20.95
CA TRP A 241 18.41 8.90 19.86
C TRP A 241 17.27 9.27 18.89
N ILE A 242 16.29 10.07 19.33
CA ILE A 242 15.20 10.58 18.49
C ILE A 242 15.75 11.55 17.44
N THR A 243 16.59 12.50 17.89
CA THR A 243 17.20 13.47 16.98
C THR A 243 18.26 12.84 16.10
N GLN A 244 18.96 11.82 16.60
CA GLN A 244 19.89 11.02 15.78
C GLN A 244 19.18 10.33 14.64
N ALA A 245 17.99 9.78 14.84
CA ALA A 245 17.22 9.13 13.77
C ALA A 245 16.85 10.09 12.61
N LEU A 246 16.78 11.40 12.89
CA LEU A 246 16.51 12.43 11.88
C LEU A 246 17.77 13.00 11.24
N ALA A 247 18.95 12.76 11.81
CA ALA A 247 20.21 13.29 11.29
C ALA A 247 20.53 12.70 9.90
N ALA A 248 21.12 13.52 9.04
CA ALA A 248 21.54 13.10 7.71
C ALA A 248 22.54 11.93 7.76
N ASP A 249 23.43 11.93 8.75
CA ASP A 249 24.45 10.91 8.95
C ASP A 249 23.85 9.52 9.28
N PHE A 250 22.68 9.52 9.92
CA PHE A 250 21.96 8.28 10.20
C PHE A 250 21.37 7.65 8.93
N LYS A 251 20.96 8.46 7.98
CA LYS A 251 20.47 7.99 6.67
C LYS A 251 21.58 7.29 5.85
N THR A 252 22.85 7.54 6.18
CA THR A 252 24.03 6.99 5.48
C THR A 252 24.78 5.89 6.25
N ASN A 253 24.56 5.77 7.57
CA ASN A 253 25.25 4.79 8.41
C ASN A 253 24.33 4.24 9.53
N PRO A 254 23.58 3.15 9.27
CA PRO A 254 22.66 2.56 10.24
C PRO A 254 23.33 1.93 11.47
N ASP A 255 24.66 1.75 11.46
CA ASP A 255 25.41 1.07 12.53
C ASP A 255 25.72 1.97 13.76
N ILE A 256 25.40 3.25 13.68
CA ILE A 256 25.69 4.23 14.79
C ILE A 256 24.87 3.96 16.08
N LEU A 257 23.87 3.07 16.05
CA LEU A 257 22.92 2.86 17.16
C LEU A 257 23.06 1.51 17.87
N LEU A 258 24.15 0.79 17.66
CA LEU A 258 24.47 -0.44 18.41
C LEU A 258 25.38 -0.19 19.65
N ILE A 259 25.35 1.02 20.21
CA ILE A 259 26.09 1.33 21.46
C ILE A 259 25.10 1.65 22.57
#